data_76f78d2db9446d45752e40dcb277b7d2
#
_entry.id   76f78d2db9446d45752e40dcb277b7d2
#
_cell.length_a   1.000
_cell.length_b   1.000
_cell.length_c   1.000
_cell.angle_alpha   90.00
_cell.angle_beta   90.00
_cell.angle_gamma   90.00
#
_symmetry.space_group_name_H-M   'P 1'
#
loop_
_entity.id
_entity.type
_entity.pdbx_description
1 polymer ?
#
loop_
_entity_poly.entity_id
_entity_poly.type
_entity_poly.pdbx_seq_one_letter_code
_entity_poly.pdbx_strand_id
1 'polypeptide(L)'
;MKKSIWLGLALLLMAPGLVAGQSSEADFDAGKRLYREGILASGEELVGKGFGDVAVSGEYAACVRCHRPSGFGSYEGGYYIPPITAPYVFGGRQISRDDRFRALFMQAQSAEFRHQVRRVRDRAPYDTHTLGTVLREGVDTNGRNLETLMPRYALSEQDVVNLEAYLRTLSSKLSPGVDEEFVELAAVIHDDVPEDKREAMLGTLHSFIEWYNKRTLGDMQLAGHSVYGSSLYTRYSRLYSLNVWEINGPPDTWREQLDSHYARKPVFALVSGQVDGSWSEVGAFCDDLGLPAVFPITDMPHDIGLLGGYSVYFNAGLQLEADLIRDWLLRSGSRNVLQIFDPARPRSEFPARRMLEAGADDSSAPTIASLEIDEWRRQVASGISNTGYDALVVWQDDPAFEELATWKKHAGAGTLLLPSEALASDDIAQADDIQGSLLFSYPQALEQDQYPERFRARAWMNTRGLDYSAQAVQYRTYYAMLMFRDSFVHLLDHYYRDYLLEVLEHQIQGSPNPGLYPDMELAPGQRFASKSGYIVALDAEGSNLLKQVGGRVVP
;
A
#
# COMPACT_ATOMS: atom_id res chain seq x y z
N MET A 1 -95.12 7.10 -30.90
CA MET A 1 -93.75 7.67 -31.05
C MET A 1 -93.49 8.58 -29.83
N LYS A 2 -92.88 8.11 -28.76
CA LYS A 2 -92.47 8.89 -27.59
C LYS A 2 -91.03 8.46 -27.26
N LYS A 3 -90.09 9.34 -27.37
CA LYS A 3 -88.67 9.15 -26.97
C LYS A 3 -88.56 9.51 -25.49
N SER A 4 -88.14 8.57 -24.67
CA SER A 4 -87.78 8.81 -23.28
C SER A 4 -86.26 9.00 -23.17
N ILE A 5 -85.89 10.12 -22.61
CA ILE A 5 -84.49 10.51 -22.31
C ILE A 5 -84.21 10.04 -20.86
N TRP A 6 -83.22 9.21 -20.65
CA TRP A 6 -82.69 8.86 -19.34
C TRP A 6 -81.46 9.68 -19.05
N LEU A 7 -81.49 10.51 -18.01
CA LEU A 7 -80.37 11.21 -17.45
C LEU A 7 -79.65 10.26 -16.48
N GLY A 8 -78.44 9.84 -16.81
CA GLY A 8 -77.57 9.08 -15.90
C GLY A 8 -76.73 10.02 -15.04
N LEU A 9 -76.94 9.96 -13.73
CA LEU A 9 -76.18 10.66 -12.71
C LEU A 9 -74.89 9.87 -12.42
N ALA A 10 -73.71 10.35 -12.87
CA ALA A 10 -72.42 9.73 -12.55
C ALA A 10 -71.97 10.23 -11.18
N LEU A 11 -71.98 9.36 -10.18
CA LEU A 11 -71.35 9.58 -8.87
C LEU A 11 -69.82 9.38 -9.03
N LEU A 12 -69.04 10.44 -8.92
CA LEU A 12 -67.60 10.39 -8.79
C LEU A 12 -67.24 9.95 -7.37
N LEU A 13 -66.88 8.69 -7.17
CA LEU A 13 -66.22 8.19 -5.98
C LEU A 13 -64.74 8.67 -6.00
N MET A 14 -64.39 9.67 -5.25
CA MET A 14 -62.98 9.99 -4.93
C MET A 14 -62.44 8.90 -3.98
N ALA A 15 -61.65 8.00 -4.50
CA ALA A 15 -60.83 7.11 -3.68
C ALA A 15 -59.68 7.93 -3.06
N PRO A 16 -59.42 7.80 -1.74
CA PRO A 16 -58.22 8.39 -1.17
C PRO A 16 -57.00 7.68 -1.78
N GLY A 17 -56.18 8.44 -2.48
CA GLY A 17 -54.89 7.93 -2.98
C GLY A 17 -54.03 7.48 -1.80
N LEU A 18 -53.84 6.17 -1.68
CA LEU A 18 -52.74 5.63 -0.91
C LEU A 18 -51.45 6.14 -1.58
N VAL A 19 -50.79 7.09 -0.94
CA VAL A 19 -49.38 7.36 -1.20
C VAL A 19 -48.65 6.12 -0.69
N ALA A 20 -48.43 5.16 -1.58
CA ALA A 20 -47.47 4.09 -1.34
C ALA A 20 -46.12 4.80 -1.20
N GLY A 21 -45.61 4.86 0.02
CA GLY A 21 -44.22 5.24 0.25
C GLY A 21 -43.37 4.29 -0.59
N GLN A 22 -42.75 4.81 -1.63
CA GLN A 22 -41.70 4.07 -2.35
C GLN A 22 -40.63 3.78 -1.31
N SER A 23 -40.52 2.52 -0.90
CA SER A 23 -39.32 2.04 -0.24
C SER A 23 -38.21 2.22 -1.28
N SER A 24 -37.41 3.28 -1.08
CA SER A 24 -36.24 3.52 -1.94
C SER A 24 -35.31 2.31 -1.82
N GLU A 25 -34.95 1.75 -2.96
CA GLU A 25 -34.00 0.65 -3.03
C GLU A 25 -32.64 1.13 -2.47
N ALA A 26 -32.00 0.28 -1.65
CA ALA A 26 -30.71 0.61 -1.06
C ALA A 26 -29.63 0.59 -2.15
N ASP A 27 -28.84 1.67 -2.24
CA ASP A 27 -27.70 1.78 -3.13
C ASP A 27 -26.42 1.43 -2.35
N PHE A 28 -25.90 0.24 -2.62
CA PHE A 28 -24.67 -0.27 -2.00
C PHE A 28 -23.44 0.58 -2.34
N ASP A 29 -23.30 1.00 -3.60
CA ASP A 29 -22.13 1.77 -4.04
C ASP A 29 -22.15 3.19 -3.48
N ALA A 30 -23.33 3.80 -3.34
CA ALA A 30 -23.45 5.06 -2.62
C ALA A 30 -23.07 4.90 -1.13
N GLY A 31 -23.49 3.82 -0.48
CA GLY A 31 -23.09 3.51 0.90
C GLY A 31 -21.59 3.29 1.05
N LYS A 32 -20.97 2.63 0.09
CA LYS A 32 -19.51 2.42 0.04
C LYS A 32 -18.76 3.74 -0.13
N ARG A 33 -19.19 4.61 -1.05
CA ARG A 33 -18.59 5.95 -1.25
C ARG A 33 -18.74 6.82 -0.01
N LEU A 34 -19.91 6.81 0.63
CA LEU A 34 -20.13 7.54 1.88
C LEU A 34 -19.15 7.07 2.97
N TYR A 35 -18.99 5.76 3.13
CA TYR A 35 -18.07 5.19 4.12
C TYR A 35 -16.62 5.51 3.83
N ARG A 36 -16.16 5.30 2.57
CA ARG A 36 -14.74 5.35 2.19
C ARG A 36 -14.26 6.75 1.79
N GLU A 37 -15.12 7.53 1.16
CA GLU A 37 -14.73 8.81 0.53
C GLU A 37 -15.41 10.03 1.19
N GLY A 38 -16.45 9.79 2.01
CA GLY A 38 -17.23 10.88 2.60
C GLY A 38 -18.06 11.62 1.55
N ILE A 39 -18.58 10.91 0.55
CA ILE A 39 -19.40 11.44 -0.52
C ILE A 39 -20.81 10.84 -0.43
N LEU A 40 -21.82 11.70 -0.39
CA LEU A 40 -23.24 11.33 -0.36
C LEU A 40 -23.70 10.81 -1.76
N ALA A 41 -24.87 10.15 -1.78
CA ALA A 41 -25.48 9.71 -3.04
C ALA A 41 -25.76 10.87 -4.00
N SER A 42 -25.99 12.08 -3.48
CA SER A 42 -26.16 13.32 -4.27
C SER A 42 -24.88 13.78 -4.98
N GLY A 43 -23.71 13.26 -4.60
CA GLY A 43 -22.40 13.75 -5.02
C GLY A 43 -21.85 14.87 -4.15
N GLU A 44 -22.59 15.32 -3.14
CA GLU A 44 -22.13 16.33 -2.18
C GLU A 44 -21.23 15.68 -1.12
N GLU A 45 -20.37 16.51 -0.51
CA GLU A 45 -19.54 16.05 0.60
C GLU A 45 -20.37 15.75 1.86
N LEU A 46 -20.02 14.65 2.52
CA LEU A 46 -20.52 14.35 3.87
C LEU A 46 -20.05 15.43 4.84
N VAL A 47 -20.98 16.02 5.60
CA VAL A 47 -20.67 17.02 6.61
C VAL A 47 -21.03 16.49 7.99
N GLY A 48 -20.09 16.64 8.93
CA GLY A 48 -20.26 16.27 10.33
C GLY A 48 -19.75 17.35 11.28
N LYS A 49 -20.25 17.30 12.52
CA LYS A 49 -19.75 18.12 13.64
C LYS A 49 -19.02 17.22 14.63
N GLY A 50 -17.72 17.44 14.78
CA GLY A 50 -16.85 16.69 15.68
C GLY A 50 -16.66 17.37 17.03
N PHE A 51 -15.58 17.01 17.70
CA PHE A 51 -15.20 17.56 19.00
C PHE A 51 -15.09 19.09 18.96
N GLY A 52 -15.70 19.76 19.97
CA GLY A 52 -15.70 21.23 20.04
C GLY A 52 -16.51 21.93 18.95
N ASP A 53 -17.51 21.26 18.38
CA ASP A 53 -18.35 21.74 17.26
C ASP A 53 -17.57 22.06 15.98
N VAL A 54 -16.35 21.52 15.83
CA VAL A 54 -15.57 21.67 14.62
C VAL A 54 -16.25 20.93 13.47
N ALA A 55 -16.53 21.65 12.38
CA ALA A 55 -17.06 21.06 11.17
C ALA A 55 -15.97 20.26 10.45
N VAL A 56 -16.30 19.04 10.02
CA VAL A 56 -15.49 18.20 9.14
C VAL A 56 -16.30 17.86 7.90
N SER A 57 -15.66 17.80 6.73
CA SER A 57 -16.35 17.48 5.48
C SER A 57 -15.53 16.55 4.58
N GLY A 58 -16.23 15.94 3.62
CA GLY A 58 -15.65 15.11 2.59
C GLY A 58 -14.82 13.96 3.17
N GLU A 59 -13.62 13.78 2.66
CA GLU A 59 -12.70 12.72 3.10
C GLU A 59 -12.37 12.77 4.60
N TYR A 60 -12.33 13.95 5.21
CA TYR A 60 -12.08 14.10 6.66
C TYR A 60 -13.29 13.67 7.52
N ALA A 61 -14.48 13.67 6.94
CA ALA A 61 -15.70 13.19 7.58
C ALA A 61 -15.96 11.70 7.31
N ALA A 62 -15.22 11.08 6.39
CA ALA A 62 -15.41 9.69 6.00
C ALA A 62 -15.21 8.72 7.17
N CYS A 63 -16.11 7.74 7.30
CA CYS A 63 -16.11 6.75 8.40
C CYS A 63 -14.78 5.96 8.47
N VAL A 64 -14.19 5.69 7.30
CA VAL A 64 -12.93 4.96 7.16
C VAL A 64 -11.75 5.59 7.89
N ARG A 65 -11.76 6.91 8.08
CA ARG A 65 -10.67 7.62 8.77
C ARG A 65 -10.47 7.13 10.20
N CYS A 66 -11.55 6.83 10.88
CA CYS A 66 -11.53 6.34 12.26
C CYS A 66 -11.77 4.83 12.34
N HIS A 67 -12.78 4.32 11.61
CA HIS A 67 -13.19 2.93 11.70
C HIS A 67 -12.39 1.99 10.80
N ARG A 68 -11.48 2.52 9.98
CA ARG A 68 -10.59 1.79 9.08
C ARG A 68 -11.34 1.09 7.92
N PRO A 69 -10.65 0.69 6.83
CA PRO A 69 -11.26 -0.02 5.70
C PRO A 69 -11.98 -1.32 6.08
N SER A 70 -11.43 -2.07 7.04
CA SER A 70 -12.03 -3.33 7.52
C SER A 70 -13.26 -3.14 8.43
N GLY A 71 -13.43 -1.95 8.99
CA GLY A 71 -14.43 -1.68 10.03
C GLY A 71 -14.06 -2.21 11.42
N PHE A 72 -12.84 -2.70 11.66
CA PHE A 72 -12.42 -3.17 12.99
C PHE A 72 -12.05 -2.03 13.94
N GLY A 73 -11.99 -0.80 13.44
CA GLY A 73 -11.66 0.36 14.24
C GLY A 73 -10.17 0.49 14.52
N SER A 74 -9.82 1.37 15.45
CA SER A 74 -8.43 1.67 15.81
C SER A 74 -8.31 2.13 17.26
N TYR A 75 -7.07 2.35 17.69
CA TYR A 75 -6.76 3.01 18.95
C TYR A 75 -5.72 4.10 18.67
N GLU A 76 -6.14 5.35 18.72
CA GLU A 76 -5.30 6.48 18.37
C GLU A 76 -5.42 7.61 19.41
N GLY A 77 -4.29 8.22 19.78
CA GLY A 77 -4.28 9.35 20.70
C GLY A 77 -4.92 9.09 22.07
N GLY A 78 -4.95 7.83 22.55
CA GLY A 78 -5.61 7.45 23.80
C GLY A 78 -7.10 7.12 23.65
N TYR A 79 -7.68 7.23 22.45
CA TYR A 79 -9.08 6.97 22.17
C TYR A 79 -9.28 5.62 21.49
N TYR A 80 -10.25 4.86 21.99
CA TYR A 80 -10.68 3.61 21.39
C TYR A 80 -11.81 3.84 20.40
N ILE A 81 -11.59 3.46 19.16
CA ILE A 81 -12.58 3.50 18.09
C ILE A 81 -13.11 2.07 17.90
N PRO A 82 -14.38 1.82 18.23
CA PRO A 82 -14.92 0.46 18.25
C PRO A 82 -15.11 -0.12 16.86
N PRO A 83 -15.12 -1.46 16.75
CA PRO A 83 -15.52 -2.14 15.53
C PRO A 83 -16.95 -1.80 15.12
N ILE A 84 -17.14 -1.61 13.81
CA ILE A 84 -18.44 -1.42 13.15
C ILE A 84 -18.68 -2.41 12.02
N THR A 85 -18.02 -3.56 12.06
CA THR A 85 -18.29 -4.65 11.11
C THR A 85 -19.70 -5.18 11.27
N ALA A 86 -20.24 -5.84 10.25
CA ALA A 86 -21.61 -6.33 10.26
C ALA A 86 -21.99 -7.12 11.53
N PRO A 87 -21.18 -8.07 12.01
CA PRO A 87 -21.47 -8.79 13.25
C PRO A 87 -21.54 -7.88 14.49
N TYR A 88 -20.78 -6.79 14.53
CA TYR A 88 -20.75 -5.87 15.65
C TYR A 88 -21.90 -4.85 15.64
N VAL A 89 -22.34 -4.43 14.45
CA VAL A 89 -23.42 -3.45 14.31
C VAL A 89 -24.78 -4.13 14.39
N PHE A 90 -25.00 -5.23 13.65
CA PHE A 90 -26.28 -5.87 13.44
C PHE A 90 -26.45 -7.21 14.16
N GLY A 91 -25.37 -7.77 14.72
CA GLY A 91 -25.42 -9.00 15.51
C GLY A 91 -25.82 -8.72 16.95
N GLY A 92 -26.63 -9.63 17.54
CA GLY A 92 -26.84 -9.68 18.98
C GLY A 92 -25.59 -10.20 19.66
N ARG A 93 -24.96 -9.42 20.53
CA ARG A 93 -23.67 -9.77 21.10
C ARG A 93 -23.78 -10.58 22.35
N GLN A 94 -23.38 -11.84 22.26
CA GLN A 94 -22.97 -12.61 23.42
C GLN A 94 -21.44 -12.69 23.43
N ILE A 95 -20.81 -12.34 24.55
CA ILE A 95 -19.37 -12.51 24.75
C ILE A 95 -19.09 -14.01 24.80
N SER A 96 -18.55 -14.55 23.72
CA SER A 96 -18.19 -15.97 23.65
C SER A 96 -16.98 -16.29 24.55
N ARG A 97 -16.77 -17.58 24.84
CA ARG A 97 -15.54 -18.05 25.50
C ARG A 97 -14.31 -17.70 24.66
N ASP A 98 -14.45 -17.73 23.34
CA ASP A 98 -13.40 -17.41 22.39
C ASP A 98 -13.05 -15.91 22.43
N ASP A 99 -14.01 -15.01 22.62
CA ASP A 99 -13.75 -13.56 22.78
C ASP A 99 -12.93 -13.28 24.05
N ARG A 100 -13.18 -14.01 25.13
CA ARG A 100 -12.37 -13.89 26.37
C ARG A 100 -10.94 -14.41 26.17
N PHE A 101 -10.78 -15.44 25.38
CA PHE A 101 -9.47 -16.01 25.05
C PHE A 101 -8.67 -15.09 24.13
N ARG A 102 -9.31 -14.53 23.12
CA ARG A 102 -8.72 -13.47 22.28
C ARG A 102 -8.30 -12.28 23.13
N ALA A 103 -9.13 -11.93 24.11
CA ALA A 103 -8.86 -10.89 25.08
C ALA A 103 -7.53 -11.11 25.83
N LEU A 104 -7.34 -12.32 26.35
CA LEU A 104 -6.12 -12.69 27.09
C LEU A 104 -4.89 -12.70 26.17
N PHE A 105 -5.06 -13.16 24.94
CA PHE A 105 -4.00 -13.21 23.94
C PHE A 105 -3.54 -11.80 23.53
N MET A 106 -4.49 -10.91 23.26
CA MET A 106 -4.22 -9.52 22.92
C MET A 106 -3.64 -8.73 24.11
N GLN A 107 -3.96 -9.10 25.35
CA GLN A 107 -3.32 -8.53 26.55
C GLN A 107 -1.82 -8.79 26.64
N ALA A 108 -1.34 -9.86 26.02
CA ALA A 108 0.08 -10.23 26.05
C ALA A 108 0.91 -9.43 25.01
N GLN A 109 0.28 -8.82 24.04
CA GLN A 109 0.97 -8.27 22.89
C GLN A 109 1.25 -6.75 22.96
N SER A 110 0.28 -5.90 23.30
CA SER A 110 0.55 -4.48 23.53
C SER A 110 -0.51 -3.79 24.40
N ALA A 111 -0.14 -2.61 24.95
CA ALA A 111 -1.06 -1.80 25.74
C ALA A 111 -2.28 -1.30 24.93
N GLU A 112 -2.10 -1.12 23.63
CA GLU A 112 -3.11 -0.62 22.69
C GLU A 112 -4.20 -1.66 22.45
N PHE A 113 -3.83 -2.93 22.26
CA PHE A 113 -4.78 -4.03 22.12
C PHE A 113 -5.55 -4.34 23.42
N ARG A 114 -4.98 -4.03 24.59
CA ARG A 114 -5.67 -4.24 25.89
C ARG A 114 -6.96 -3.46 26.01
N HIS A 115 -7.05 -2.29 25.38
CA HIS A 115 -8.27 -1.46 25.44
C HIS A 115 -9.38 -1.98 24.52
N GLN A 116 -9.06 -2.56 23.40
CA GLN A 116 -10.03 -3.11 22.44
C GLN A 116 -10.88 -4.21 23.09
N VAL A 117 -10.28 -4.99 23.96
CA VAL A 117 -10.93 -6.11 24.63
C VAL A 117 -11.81 -5.71 25.81
N ARG A 118 -11.47 -4.65 26.53
CA ARG A 118 -12.17 -4.25 27.75
C ARG A 118 -13.49 -3.52 27.52
N ARG A 119 -13.76 -3.01 26.32
CA ARG A 119 -14.90 -2.14 26.03
C ARG A 119 -15.97 -2.75 25.13
N VAL A 120 -16.07 -4.08 25.10
CA VAL A 120 -17.22 -4.72 24.51
C VAL A 120 -18.46 -4.31 25.26
N ARG A 121 -19.18 -3.32 24.75
CA ARG A 121 -20.43 -2.85 25.35
C ARG A 121 -21.55 -3.76 24.89
N ASP A 122 -22.22 -4.36 25.86
CA ASP A 122 -23.47 -5.08 25.61
C ASP A 122 -24.53 -4.07 25.20
N ARG A 123 -25.09 -4.23 23.99
CA ARG A 123 -26.16 -3.38 23.47
C ARG A 123 -27.02 -4.16 22.47
N ALA A 124 -28.24 -3.72 22.28
CA ALA A 124 -29.11 -4.27 21.23
C ALA A 124 -28.50 -3.98 19.82
N PRO A 125 -28.73 -4.87 18.84
CA PRO A 125 -28.39 -4.62 17.44
C PRO A 125 -29.00 -3.30 16.97
N TYR A 126 -28.30 -2.63 16.03
CA TYR A 126 -28.91 -1.52 15.32
C TYR A 126 -29.84 -2.02 14.23
N ASP A 127 -30.92 -1.29 14.03
CA ASP A 127 -31.73 -1.27 12.83
C ASP A 127 -31.53 0.08 12.10
N THR A 128 -32.18 0.27 10.96
CA THR A 128 -32.05 1.49 10.16
C THR A 128 -32.35 2.76 10.96
N HIS A 129 -33.41 2.73 11.79
CA HIS A 129 -33.83 3.88 12.59
C HIS A 129 -32.81 4.23 13.67
N THR A 130 -32.40 3.25 14.46
CA THR A 130 -31.44 3.43 15.55
C THR A 130 -30.02 3.70 15.02
N LEU A 131 -29.68 3.19 13.83
CA LEU A 131 -28.44 3.57 13.11
C LEU A 131 -28.50 5.05 12.71
N GLY A 132 -29.62 5.52 12.17
CA GLY A 132 -29.81 6.94 11.88
C GLY A 132 -29.68 7.82 13.13
N THR A 133 -30.29 7.40 14.25
CA THR A 133 -30.23 8.12 15.54
C THR A 133 -28.78 8.22 16.04
N VAL A 134 -28.02 7.12 16.04
CA VAL A 134 -26.63 7.15 16.53
C VAL A 134 -25.72 8.01 15.65
N LEU A 135 -25.95 8.05 14.35
CA LEU A 135 -25.14 8.86 13.42
C LEU A 135 -25.46 10.35 13.52
N ARG A 136 -26.74 10.73 13.71
CA ARG A 136 -27.18 12.13 13.76
C ARG A 136 -27.07 12.72 15.17
N GLU A 137 -27.43 11.94 16.18
CA GLU A 137 -27.57 12.42 17.55
C GLU A 137 -26.50 11.89 18.51
N GLY A 138 -25.83 10.79 18.11
CA GLY A 138 -24.80 10.13 18.91
C GLY A 138 -25.36 9.34 20.10
N VAL A 139 -26.58 8.86 20.01
CA VAL A 139 -27.23 8.07 21.06
C VAL A 139 -27.31 6.61 20.61
N ASP A 140 -26.73 5.69 21.41
CA ASP A 140 -26.74 4.26 21.09
C ASP A 140 -28.09 3.61 21.46
N THR A 141 -28.27 2.32 21.09
CA THR A 141 -29.51 1.57 21.35
C THR A 141 -29.84 1.38 22.83
N ASN A 142 -28.93 1.68 23.75
CA ASN A 142 -29.16 1.69 25.21
C ASN A 142 -29.37 3.09 25.78
N GLY A 143 -29.53 4.11 24.93
CA GLY A 143 -29.73 5.50 25.35
C GLY A 143 -28.45 6.18 25.87
N ARG A 144 -27.27 5.63 25.61
CA ARG A 144 -25.98 6.22 26.01
C ARG A 144 -25.46 7.16 24.94
N ASN A 145 -24.95 8.32 25.37
CA ASN A 145 -24.26 9.23 24.47
C ASN A 145 -22.89 8.69 24.10
N LEU A 146 -22.60 8.69 22.80
CA LEU A 146 -21.25 8.46 22.28
C LEU A 146 -20.37 9.68 22.55
N GLU A 147 -19.06 9.44 22.65
CA GLU A 147 -18.09 10.51 22.77
C GLU A 147 -18.14 11.44 21.54
N THR A 148 -17.86 12.72 21.76
CA THR A 148 -17.92 13.75 20.70
C THR A 148 -16.83 13.62 19.65
N LEU A 149 -15.85 12.71 19.87
CA LEU A 149 -14.85 12.37 18.86
C LEU A 149 -15.50 11.77 17.60
N MET A 150 -16.56 10.96 17.78
CA MET A 150 -17.38 10.53 16.64
C MET A 150 -18.26 11.71 16.20
N PRO A 151 -18.12 12.21 14.96
CA PRO A 151 -18.92 13.34 14.49
C PRO A 151 -20.43 13.02 14.46
N ARG A 152 -21.23 14.08 14.47
CA ARG A 152 -22.68 14.01 14.25
C ARG A 152 -22.94 14.47 12.83
N TYR A 153 -23.55 13.60 12.04
CA TYR A 153 -23.67 13.77 10.59
C TYR A 153 -25.06 14.25 10.19
N ALA A 154 -25.12 15.14 9.21
CA ALA A 154 -26.36 15.56 8.56
C ALA A 154 -26.72 14.57 7.44
N LEU A 155 -27.26 13.40 7.80
CA LEU A 155 -27.65 12.34 6.87
C LEU A 155 -29.16 12.32 6.64
N SER A 156 -29.58 12.13 5.39
CA SER A 156 -30.97 11.80 5.05
C SER A 156 -31.30 10.35 5.47
N GLU A 157 -32.59 9.99 5.45
CA GLU A 157 -32.98 8.58 5.68
C GLU A 157 -32.41 7.67 4.59
N GLN A 158 -32.34 8.15 3.33
CA GLN A 158 -31.78 7.38 2.23
C GLN A 158 -30.27 7.13 2.39
N ASP A 159 -29.51 8.12 2.86
CA ASP A 159 -28.06 7.95 3.13
C ASP A 159 -27.84 6.90 4.22
N VAL A 160 -28.68 6.85 5.24
CA VAL A 160 -28.61 5.83 6.29
C VAL A 160 -28.92 4.44 5.71
N VAL A 161 -29.94 4.31 4.86
CA VAL A 161 -30.29 3.05 4.18
C VAL A 161 -29.13 2.56 3.30
N ASN A 162 -28.53 3.46 2.53
CA ASN A 162 -27.38 3.15 1.66
C ASN A 162 -26.16 2.73 2.49
N LEU A 163 -25.84 3.48 3.55
CA LEU A 163 -24.75 3.14 4.47
C LEU A 163 -24.99 1.79 5.16
N GLU A 164 -26.21 1.52 5.61
CA GLU A 164 -26.58 0.23 6.21
C GLU A 164 -26.32 -0.92 5.23
N ALA A 165 -26.71 -0.78 3.96
CA ALA A 165 -26.48 -1.80 2.93
C ALA A 165 -24.98 -2.15 2.81
N TYR A 166 -24.11 -1.14 2.82
CA TYR A 166 -22.66 -1.36 2.83
C TYR A 166 -22.17 -2.00 4.14
N LEU A 167 -22.53 -1.44 5.30
CA LEU A 167 -22.09 -1.95 6.61
C LEU A 167 -22.49 -3.41 6.86
N ARG A 168 -23.64 -3.86 6.31
CA ARG A 168 -24.06 -5.27 6.40
C ARG A 168 -23.13 -6.23 5.68
N THR A 169 -22.34 -5.76 4.74
CA THR A 169 -21.33 -6.56 4.03
C THR A 169 -19.94 -6.41 4.64
N LEU A 170 -19.70 -5.36 5.42
CA LEU A 170 -18.38 -5.00 5.94
C LEU A 170 -17.83 -6.09 6.88
N SER A 171 -16.78 -6.76 6.43
CA SER A 171 -16.15 -7.89 7.13
C SER A 171 -17.17 -8.95 7.60
N SER A 172 -18.13 -9.27 6.74
CA SER A 172 -19.19 -10.26 7.02
C SER A 172 -18.89 -11.65 6.47
N LYS A 173 -18.09 -11.74 5.40
CA LYS A 173 -17.65 -12.99 4.78
C LYS A 173 -16.14 -12.97 4.63
N LEU A 174 -15.50 -14.10 4.88
CA LEU A 174 -14.06 -14.24 4.66
C LEU A 174 -13.69 -13.88 3.23
N SER A 175 -12.53 -13.26 3.07
CA SER A 175 -12.03 -12.91 1.74
C SER A 175 -11.69 -14.17 0.93
N PRO A 176 -11.80 -14.12 -0.41
CA PRO A 176 -11.41 -15.22 -1.26
C PRO A 176 -9.95 -15.64 -1.04
N GLY A 177 -9.63 -16.91 -1.27
CA GLY A 177 -8.29 -17.46 -1.13
C GLY A 177 -7.93 -17.95 0.26
N VAL A 178 -8.90 -18.06 1.17
CA VAL A 178 -8.71 -18.70 2.49
C VAL A 178 -9.81 -19.71 2.73
N ASP A 179 -9.44 -20.91 3.14
CA ASP A 179 -10.34 -21.95 3.60
C ASP A 179 -9.94 -22.46 5.01
N GLU A 180 -10.43 -23.63 5.42
CA GLU A 180 -10.13 -24.20 6.73
C GLU A 180 -8.68 -24.71 6.87
N GLU A 181 -8.01 -25.01 5.77
CA GLU A 181 -6.69 -25.63 5.75
C GLU A 181 -5.64 -24.71 5.14
N PHE A 182 -5.96 -24.00 4.04
CA PHE A 182 -4.99 -23.25 3.25
C PHE A 182 -5.29 -21.76 3.15
N VAL A 183 -4.20 -21.02 2.97
CA VAL A 183 -4.20 -19.66 2.41
C VAL A 183 -3.52 -19.72 1.05
N GLU A 184 -4.24 -19.33 0.03
CA GLU A 184 -3.76 -19.24 -1.33
C GLU A 184 -3.04 -17.91 -1.53
N LEU A 185 -1.78 -17.97 -1.90
CA LEU A 185 -0.92 -16.83 -2.23
C LEU A 185 -0.56 -16.89 -3.70
N ALA A 186 -0.22 -15.74 -4.28
CA ALA A 186 0.40 -15.73 -5.60
C ALA A 186 1.60 -14.79 -5.64
N ALA A 187 2.52 -15.08 -6.58
CA ALA A 187 3.58 -14.18 -7.00
C ALA A 187 3.43 -13.94 -8.51
N VAL A 188 3.37 -12.66 -8.90
CA VAL A 188 3.31 -12.25 -10.32
C VAL A 188 4.71 -12.10 -10.85
N ILE A 189 5.01 -12.72 -12.00
CA ILE A 189 6.33 -12.66 -12.63
C ILE A 189 6.16 -12.44 -14.14
N HIS A 190 6.83 -11.40 -14.65
CA HIS A 190 6.91 -11.14 -16.08
C HIS A 190 8.02 -11.97 -16.73
N ASP A 191 7.84 -12.36 -18.00
CA ASP A 191 8.79 -13.19 -18.74
C ASP A 191 10.11 -12.46 -19.09
N ASP A 192 10.13 -11.12 -19.08
CA ASP A 192 11.36 -10.34 -19.26
C ASP A 192 12.26 -10.27 -18.00
N VAL A 193 11.79 -10.78 -16.85
CA VAL A 193 12.62 -10.81 -15.64
C VAL A 193 13.79 -11.78 -15.86
N PRO A 194 15.05 -11.33 -15.66
CA PRO A 194 16.23 -12.18 -15.80
C PRO A 194 16.11 -13.49 -15.01
N GLU A 195 16.56 -14.59 -15.62
CA GLU A 195 16.35 -15.95 -15.07
C GLU A 195 16.99 -16.11 -13.69
N ASP A 196 18.16 -15.56 -13.44
CA ASP A 196 18.82 -15.56 -12.13
C ASP A 196 17.97 -14.87 -11.05
N LYS A 197 17.32 -13.75 -11.36
CA LYS A 197 16.40 -13.04 -10.45
C LYS A 197 15.11 -13.84 -10.24
N ARG A 198 14.58 -14.44 -11.31
CA ARG A 198 13.41 -15.31 -11.26
C ARG A 198 13.65 -16.53 -10.37
N GLU A 199 14.73 -17.27 -10.61
CA GLU A 199 15.12 -18.44 -9.81
C GLU A 199 15.37 -18.06 -8.34
N ALA A 200 16.05 -16.95 -8.08
CA ALA A 200 16.31 -16.45 -6.74
C ALA A 200 15.01 -16.13 -5.97
N MET A 201 14.04 -15.49 -6.62
CA MET A 201 12.75 -15.19 -6.03
C MET A 201 11.94 -16.46 -5.76
N LEU A 202 11.75 -17.31 -6.76
CA LEU A 202 10.94 -18.53 -6.63
C LEU A 202 11.57 -19.52 -5.64
N GLY A 203 12.89 -19.70 -5.68
CA GLY A 203 13.61 -20.54 -4.73
C GLY A 203 13.41 -20.08 -3.27
N THR A 204 13.41 -18.76 -3.06
CA THR A 204 13.16 -18.18 -1.73
C THR A 204 11.70 -18.38 -1.28
N LEU A 205 10.73 -18.14 -2.17
CA LEU A 205 9.29 -18.34 -1.89
C LEU A 205 9.00 -19.80 -1.54
N HIS A 206 9.42 -20.74 -2.38
CA HIS A 206 9.19 -22.17 -2.16
C HIS A 206 9.83 -22.65 -0.85
N SER A 207 11.09 -22.28 -0.60
CA SER A 207 11.79 -22.65 0.63
C SER A 207 11.14 -22.06 1.89
N PHE A 208 10.59 -20.84 1.80
CA PHE A 208 9.90 -20.23 2.94
C PHE A 208 8.58 -20.94 3.23
N ILE A 209 7.79 -21.23 2.22
CA ILE A 209 6.49 -21.90 2.34
C ILE A 209 6.67 -23.33 2.86
N GLU A 210 7.63 -24.08 2.32
CA GLU A 210 7.94 -25.42 2.80
C GLU A 210 8.34 -25.40 4.30
N TRP A 211 9.25 -24.51 4.67
CA TRP A 211 9.66 -24.34 6.06
C TRP A 211 8.48 -23.97 6.98
N TYR A 212 7.66 -23.01 6.57
CA TYR A 212 6.51 -22.57 7.33
C TYR A 212 5.48 -23.70 7.50
N ASN A 213 5.11 -24.36 6.41
CA ASN A 213 4.14 -25.44 6.42
C ASN A 213 4.60 -26.62 7.29
N LYS A 214 5.87 -27.02 7.15
CA LYS A 214 6.44 -28.09 7.98
C LYS A 214 6.40 -27.76 9.48
N ARG A 215 6.73 -26.53 9.83
CA ARG A 215 6.67 -26.05 11.22
C ARG A 215 5.22 -26.03 11.72
N THR A 216 4.30 -25.47 10.95
CA THR A 216 2.88 -25.37 11.29
C THR A 216 2.25 -26.74 11.51
N LEU A 217 2.53 -27.72 10.64
CA LEU A 217 2.08 -29.11 10.82
C LEU A 217 2.65 -29.73 12.09
N GLY A 218 3.91 -29.49 12.40
CA GLY A 218 4.53 -29.94 13.64
C GLY A 218 3.87 -29.34 14.87
N ASP A 219 3.62 -28.05 14.87
CA ASP A 219 2.94 -27.34 15.95
C ASP A 219 1.49 -27.82 16.14
N MET A 220 0.75 -28.09 15.06
CA MET A 220 -0.59 -28.69 15.09
C MET A 220 -0.60 -30.08 15.70
N GLN A 221 0.38 -30.94 15.37
CA GLN A 221 0.52 -32.28 15.95
C GLN A 221 0.80 -32.20 17.44
N LEU A 222 1.71 -31.32 17.88
CA LEU A 222 2.04 -31.13 19.28
C LEU A 222 0.85 -30.55 20.07
N ALA A 223 0.08 -29.65 19.51
CA ALA A 223 -1.09 -29.07 20.15
C ALA A 223 -2.19 -30.09 20.46
N GLY A 224 -2.34 -31.11 19.60
CA GLY A 224 -3.25 -32.23 19.84
C GLY A 224 -2.91 -33.06 21.10
N HIS A 225 -1.69 -32.93 21.63
CA HIS A 225 -1.20 -33.67 22.81
C HIS A 225 -1.04 -32.78 24.04
N SER A 226 -1.24 -31.47 23.94
CA SER A 226 -1.03 -30.52 25.04
C SER A 226 -2.33 -30.11 25.73
N VAL A 227 -2.39 -30.32 27.05
CA VAL A 227 -3.52 -29.86 27.88
C VAL A 227 -3.47 -28.35 28.12
N TYR A 228 -2.36 -27.69 27.87
CA TYR A 228 -2.13 -26.26 28.10
C TYR A 228 -1.81 -25.50 26.83
N GLY A 229 -2.76 -24.76 26.29
CA GLY A 229 -2.64 -23.40 25.79
C GLY A 229 -1.87 -23.08 24.51
N SER A 230 -1.10 -24.00 23.89
CA SER A 230 -0.53 -23.77 22.56
C SER A 230 -1.58 -23.84 21.43
N SER A 231 -2.77 -24.27 21.79
CA SER A 231 -3.89 -24.55 20.88
C SER A 231 -4.52 -23.30 20.22
N LEU A 232 -4.26 -22.09 20.72
CA LEU A 232 -4.86 -20.87 20.13
C LEU A 232 -4.22 -20.49 18.80
N TYR A 233 -2.89 -20.46 18.75
CA TYR A 233 -2.18 -20.15 17.50
C TYR A 233 -2.42 -21.25 16.47
N THR A 234 -2.38 -22.51 16.88
CA THR A 234 -2.57 -23.64 15.97
C THR A 234 -3.98 -23.75 15.42
N ARG A 235 -5.00 -23.33 16.17
CA ARG A 235 -6.40 -23.32 15.71
C ARG A 235 -6.62 -22.34 14.56
N TYR A 236 -5.88 -21.24 14.55
CA TYR A 236 -6.00 -20.19 13.52
C TYR A 236 -4.87 -20.25 12.48
N SER A 237 -3.91 -21.16 12.63
CA SER A 237 -2.87 -21.36 11.63
C SER A 237 -3.46 -22.00 10.38
N ARG A 238 -2.95 -21.59 9.21
CA ARG A 238 -3.27 -22.16 7.90
C ARG A 238 -1.97 -22.49 7.19
N LEU A 239 -1.99 -23.49 6.37
CA LEU A 239 -0.88 -23.80 5.46
C LEU A 239 -0.88 -22.81 4.31
N TYR A 240 0.29 -22.51 3.74
CA TYR A 240 0.40 -21.65 2.57
C TYR A 240 0.49 -22.47 1.30
N SER A 241 -0.25 -22.06 0.29
CA SER A 241 -0.19 -22.58 -1.07
C SER A 241 0.23 -21.46 -2.00
N LEU A 242 1.26 -21.68 -2.84
CA LEU A 242 1.79 -20.69 -3.77
C LEU A 242 1.32 -20.97 -5.19
N ASN A 243 0.80 -19.94 -5.83
CA ASN A 243 0.47 -19.92 -7.24
C ASN A 243 1.44 -18.95 -7.94
N VAL A 244 2.17 -19.40 -8.93
CA VAL A 244 3.01 -18.53 -9.75
C VAL A 244 2.16 -18.05 -10.93
N TRP A 245 1.97 -16.72 -11.00
CA TRP A 245 1.24 -16.07 -12.07
C TRP A 245 2.23 -15.48 -13.07
N GLU A 246 2.48 -16.23 -14.12
CA GLU A 246 3.32 -15.78 -15.22
C GLU A 246 2.53 -14.91 -16.16
N ILE A 247 3.04 -13.72 -16.45
CA ILE A 247 2.49 -12.76 -17.39
C ILE A 247 3.56 -12.46 -18.46
N ASN A 248 3.11 -12.12 -19.65
CA ASN A 248 4.00 -11.86 -20.77
C ASN A 248 3.46 -10.75 -21.68
N GLY A 249 4.32 -10.26 -22.55
CA GLY A 249 3.99 -9.22 -23.52
C GLY A 249 3.80 -7.83 -22.89
N PRO A 250 3.26 -6.87 -23.64
CA PRO A 250 3.16 -5.49 -23.19
C PRO A 250 2.11 -5.31 -22.07
N PRO A 251 2.28 -4.27 -21.21
CA PRO A 251 1.46 -4.06 -20.01
C PRO A 251 -0.04 -4.01 -20.24
N ASP A 252 -0.50 -3.48 -21.38
CA ASP A 252 -1.91 -3.40 -21.75
C ASP A 252 -2.59 -4.78 -21.92
N THR A 253 -1.80 -5.85 -22.05
CA THR A 253 -2.30 -7.24 -22.13
C THR A 253 -2.34 -7.94 -20.76
N TRP A 254 -1.71 -7.40 -19.73
CA TRP A 254 -1.57 -8.07 -18.44
C TRP A 254 -2.88 -8.22 -17.70
N ARG A 255 -3.79 -7.25 -17.83
CA ARG A 255 -5.08 -7.29 -17.14
C ARG A 255 -5.86 -8.58 -17.43
N GLU A 256 -5.99 -8.97 -18.69
CA GLU A 256 -6.70 -10.20 -19.08
C GLU A 256 -6.03 -11.46 -18.51
N GLN A 257 -4.69 -11.49 -18.50
CA GLN A 257 -3.92 -12.60 -17.96
C GLN A 257 -4.12 -12.74 -16.44
N LEU A 258 -4.07 -11.61 -15.71
CA LEU A 258 -4.30 -11.56 -14.26
C LEU A 258 -5.73 -11.98 -13.90
N ASP A 259 -6.73 -11.47 -14.63
CA ASP A 259 -8.15 -11.87 -14.48
C ASP A 259 -8.32 -13.38 -14.70
N SER A 260 -7.64 -13.96 -15.71
CA SER A 260 -7.67 -15.40 -16.01
C SER A 260 -7.04 -16.22 -14.87
N HIS A 261 -5.91 -15.79 -14.35
CA HIS A 261 -5.26 -16.45 -13.20
C HIS A 261 -6.15 -16.43 -11.97
N TYR A 262 -6.71 -15.27 -11.64
CA TYR A 262 -7.56 -15.09 -10.47
C TYR A 262 -8.89 -15.87 -10.60
N ALA A 263 -9.52 -15.89 -11.77
CA ALA A 263 -10.75 -16.64 -12.02
C ALA A 263 -10.54 -18.14 -11.88
N ARG A 264 -9.36 -18.66 -12.24
CA ARG A 264 -9.02 -20.08 -12.11
C ARG A 264 -8.85 -20.47 -10.65
N LYS A 265 -8.16 -19.66 -9.87
CA LYS A 265 -7.91 -19.88 -8.45
C LYS A 265 -7.75 -18.55 -7.72
N PRO A 266 -8.81 -18.07 -7.05
CA PRO A 266 -8.71 -16.86 -6.24
C PRO A 266 -7.67 -17.01 -5.14
N VAL A 267 -6.85 -15.96 -4.93
CA VAL A 267 -5.82 -15.91 -3.90
C VAL A 267 -6.15 -14.87 -2.85
N PHE A 268 -5.64 -15.03 -1.64
CA PHE A 268 -5.85 -14.08 -0.53
C PHE A 268 -4.99 -12.82 -0.68
N ALA A 269 -3.76 -13.00 -1.11
CA ALA A 269 -2.79 -11.93 -1.32
C ALA A 269 -1.78 -12.29 -2.41
N LEU A 270 -1.23 -11.28 -3.07
CA LEU A 270 0.04 -11.37 -3.77
C LEU A 270 1.17 -11.13 -2.75
N VAL A 271 2.27 -11.87 -2.85
CA VAL A 271 3.44 -11.70 -1.99
C VAL A 271 4.69 -11.69 -2.85
N SER A 272 5.55 -10.67 -2.69
CA SER A 272 6.65 -10.46 -3.61
C SER A 272 6.14 -10.31 -5.05
N GLY A 273 6.83 -10.86 -6.03
CA GLY A 273 6.52 -10.71 -7.44
C GLY A 273 7.44 -9.67 -8.07
N GLN A 274 7.68 -9.79 -9.36
CA GLN A 274 8.55 -8.89 -10.11
C GLN A 274 8.08 -8.76 -11.55
N VAL A 275 8.03 -7.52 -12.02
CA VAL A 275 7.83 -7.20 -13.44
C VAL A 275 8.96 -6.30 -13.91
N ASP A 276 9.30 -6.36 -15.18
CA ASP A 276 10.18 -5.36 -15.76
C ASP A 276 9.37 -4.09 -16.08
N GLY A 277 9.76 -2.96 -15.47
CA GLY A 277 9.08 -1.68 -15.59
C GLY A 277 8.00 -1.42 -14.53
N SER A 278 6.87 -0.84 -14.95
CA SER A 278 5.85 -0.35 -14.04
C SER A 278 4.95 -1.44 -13.46
N TRP A 279 4.68 -1.33 -12.15
CA TRP A 279 3.69 -2.16 -11.46
C TRP A 279 2.24 -1.68 -11.66
N SER A 280 2.00 -0.63 -12.46
CA SER A 280 0.71 0.07 -12.53
C SER A 280 -0.46 -0.85 -12.89
N GLU A 281 -0.29 -1.74 -13.89
CA GLU A 281 -1.37 -2.65 -14.30
C GLU A 281 -1.69 -3.69 -13.21
N VAL A 282 -0.67 -4.25 -12.56
CA VAL A 282 -0.85 -5.19 -11.45
C VAL A 282 -1.44 -4.45 -10.24
N GLY A 283 -1.00 -3.23 -9.97
CA GLY A 283 -1.51 -2.38 -8.90
C GLY A 283 -2.98 -2.04 -9.10
N ALA A 284 -3.37 -1.60 -10.29
CA ALA A 284 -4.76 -1.32 -10.64
C ALA A 284 -5.66 -2.57 -10.52
N PHE A 285 -5.17 -3.73 -10.97
CA PHE A 285 -5.86 -5.01 -10.76
C PHE A 285 -6.08 -5.32 -9.27
N CYS A 286 -5.05 -5.08 -8.45
CA CYS A 286 -5.13 -5.28 -7.00
C CYS A 286 -6.16 -4.33 -6.36
N ASP A 287 -6.19 -3.07 -6.77
CA ASP A 287 -7.10 -2.06 -6.24
C ASP A 287 -8.56 -2.38 -6.59
N ASP A 288 -8.83 -2.79 -7.83
CA ASP A 288 -10.16 -3.16 -8.29
C ASP A 288 -10.76 -4.35 -7.51
N LEU A 289 -9.93 -5.34 -7.18
CA LEU A 289 -10.35 -6.55 -6.47
C LEU A 289 -10.21 -6.46 -4.94
N GLY A 290 -9.66 -5.37 -4.42
CA GLY A 290 -9.27 -5.29 -3.02
C GLY A 290 -8.28 -6.41 -2.66
N LEU A 291 -7.31 -6.70 -3.53
CA LEU A 291 -6.33 -7.79 -3.38
C LEU A 291 -5.00 -7.24 -2.88
N PRO A 292 -4.58 -7.51 -1.63
CA PRO A 292 -3.29 -7.05 -1.15
C PRO A 292 -2.13 -7.58 -1.97
N ALA A 293 -1.20 -6.69 -2.36
CA ALA A 293 0.11 -7.05 -2.87
C ALA A 293 1.19 -6.61 -1.85
N VAL A 294 1.84 -7.59 -1.25
CA VAL A 294 2.78 -7.36 -0.13
C VAL A 294 4.20 -7.36 -0.65
N PHE A 295 4.79 -6.18 -0.71
CA PHE A 295 6.18 -5.93 -1.08
C PHE A 295 6.59 -6.52 -2.44
N PRO A 296 5.91 -6.15 -3.55
CA PRO A 296 6.39 -6.45 -4.87
C PRO A 296 7.78 -5.80 -5.10
N ILE A 297 8.60 -6.46 -5.90
CA ILE A 297 9.92 -5.97 -6.27
C ILE A 297 9.76 -5.10 -7.52
N THR A 298 9.67 -3.82 -7.32
CA THR A 298 9.53 -2.80 -8.38
C THR A 298 10.17 -1.50 -7.93
N ASP A 299 10.67 -0.73 -8.87
CA ASP A 299 11.13 0.66 -8.68
C ASP A 299 10.20 1.68 -9.36
N MET A 300 9.15 1.19 -10.01
CA MET A 300 8.07 1.99 -10.58
C MET A 300 6.72 1.53 -9.98
N PRO A 301 6.45 1.85 -8.72
CA PRO A 301 5.22 1.45 -8.06
C PRO A 301 3.98 2.09 -8.72
N HIS A 302 2.84 1.44 -8.56
CA HIS A 302 1.55 2.01 -8.95
C HIS A 302 1.28 3.30 -8.19
N ASP A 303 0.73 4.29 -8.87
CA ASP A 303 0.27 5.53 -8.24
C ASP A 303 -0.88 5.21 -7.29
N ILE A 304 -0.68 5.54 -6.02
CA ILE A 304 -1.66 5.30 -4.96
C ILE A 304 -2.39 6.61 -4.67
N GLY A 305 -3.69 6.61 -4.94
CA GLY A 305 -4.56 7.72 -4.55
C GLY A 305 -4.55 7.97 -3.03
N LEU A 306 -5.21 9.04 -2.60
CA LEU A 306 -5.25 9.53 -1.20
C LEU A 306 -5.65 8.48 -0.15
N LEU A 307 -6.43 7.47 -0.53
CA LEU A 307 -6.90 6.41 0.38
C LEU A 307 -5.95 5.21 0.48
N GLY A 308 -4.80 5.27 -0.19
CA GLY A 308 -3.84 4.17 -0.26
C GLY A 308 -4.42 2.94 -0.97
N GLY A 309 -3.77 2.48 -2.04
CA GLY A 309 -4.14 1.28 -2.76
C GLY A 309 -3.92 -0.01 -1.96
N TYR A 310 -4.08 -1.14 -2.63
CA TYR A 310 -3.91 -2.46 -2.03
C TYR A 310 -2.48 -3.01 -2.15
N SER A 311 -1.56 -2.30 -2.80
CA SER A 311 -0.14 -2.68 -2.88
C SER A 311 0.69 -1.93 -1.84
N VAL A 312 1.48 -2.66 -1.06
CA VAL A 312 2.43 -2.12 -0.08
C VAL A 312 3.85 -2.33 -0.60
N TYR A 313 4.61 -1.25 -0.71
CA TYR A 313 5.94 -1.22 -1.33
C TYR A 313 7.04 -0.98 -0.31
N PHE A 314 8.25 -1.41 -0.64
CA PHE A 314 9.43 -1.09 0.16
C PHE A 314 9.69 0.41 0.22
N ASN A 315 9.67 1.07 -0.94
CA ASN A 315 9.77 2.52 -1.08
C ASN A 315 9.10 2.97 -2.39
N ALA A 316 9.18 4.27 -2.68
CA ALA A 316 8.59 4.83 -3.90
C ALA A 316 9.51 4.69 -5.15
N GLY A 317 10.57 3.89 -5.08
CA GLY A 317 11.44 3.60 -6.22
C GLY A 317 12.05 4.85 -6.85
N LEU A 318 11.96 4.95 -8.18
CA LEU A 318 12.50 6.07 -8.95
C LEU A 318 11.87 7.43 -8.59
N GLN A 319 10.63 7.44 -8.08
CA GLN A 319 10.03 8.65 -7.53
C GLN A 319 10.83 9.16 -6.33
N LEU A 320 11.16 8.26 -5.38
CA LEU A 320 11.99 8.63 -4.22
C LEU A 320 13.37 9.09 -4.66
N GLU A 321 13.98 8.44 -5.66
CA GLU A 321 15.29 8.85 -6.17
C GLU A 321 15.26 10.26 -6.77
N ALA A 322 14.22 10.60 -7.53
CA ALA A 322 14.03 11.95 -8.05
C ALA A 322 13.87 12.99 -6.92
N ASP A 323 13.09 12.65 -5.90
CA ASP A 323 12.88 13.52 -4.73
C ASP A 323 14.18 13.70 -3.92
N LEU A 324 15.00 12.65 -3.76
CA LEU A 324 16.32 12.72 -3.12
C LEU A 324 17.28 13.65 -3.88
N ILE A 325 17.34 13.50 -5.20
CA ILE A 325 18.18 14.36 -6.07
C ILE A 325 17.73 15.81 -5.95
N ARG A 326 16.43 16.07 -6.03
CA ARG A 326 15.88 17.42 -5.94
C ARG A 326 16.18 18.07 -4.59
N ASP A 327 15.99 17.37 -3.48
CA ASP A 327 16.31 17.88 -2.15
C ASP A 327 17.81 18.21 -2.02
N TRP A 328 18.67 17.36 -2.56
CA TRP A 328 20.10 17.62 -2.59
C TRP A 328 20.44 18.87 -3.43
N LEU A 329 19.85 19.03 -4.61
CA LEU A 329 20.05 20.20 -5.46
C LEU A 329 19.64 21.50 -4.75
N LEU A 330 18.52 21.49 -4.04
CA LEU A 330 18.08 22.61 -3.20
C LEU A 330 19.11 22.95 -2.13
N ARG A 331 19.58 21.96 -1.38
CA ARG A 331 20.54 22.15 -0.26
C ARG A 331 21.94 22.53 -0.74
N SER A 332 22.36 22.05 -1.90
CA SER A 332 23.64 22.41 -2.50
C SER A 332 23.66 23.82 -3.08
N GLY A 333 22.50 24.47 -3.20
CA GLY A 333 22.34 25.79 -3.78
C GLY A 333 22.39 25.80 -5.32
N SER A 334 22.25 24.65 -5.96
CA SER A 334 22.15 24.53 -7.42
C SER A 334 20.90 25.25 -7.93
N ARG A 335 21.07 26.15 -8.91
CA ARG A 335 19.96 26.97 -9.46
C ARG A 335 19.55 26.55 -10.86
N ASN A 336 20.51 26.20 -11.69
CA ASN A 336 20.30 25.81 -13.08
C ASN A 336 20.71 24.35 -13.24
N VAL A 337 19.76 23.49 -13.52
CA VAL A 337 19.97 22.05 -13.64
C VAL A 337 19.57 21.59 -15.03
N LEU A 338 20.40 20.78 -15.68
CA LEU A 338 20.05 20.07 -16.88
C LEU A 338 19.74 18.61 -16.52
N GLN A 339 18.60 18.09 -16.94
CA GLN A 339 18.38 16.65 -16.91
C GLN A 339 18.30 16.07 -18.32
N ILE A 340 18.84 14.85 -18.45
CA ILE A 340 18.85 14.09 -19.69
C ILE A 340 18.13 12.78 -19.46
N PHE A 341 17.21 12.44 -20.36
CA PHE A 341 16.40 11.24 -20.27
C PHE A 341 16.13 10.64 -21.67
N ASP A 342 15.78 9.36 -21.68
CA ASP A 342 15.34 8.62 -22.87
C ASP A 342 13.81 8.45 -22.82
N PRO A 343 13.03 9.13 -23.68
CA PRO A 343 11.57 9.03 -23.67
C PRO A 343 11.05 7.65 -24.10
N ALA A 344 11.90 6.83 -24.75
CA ALA A 344 11.54 5.48 -25.14
C ALA A 344 11.65 4.47 -23.98
N ARG A 345 12.27 4.88 -22.86
CA ARG A 345 12.46 4.05 -21.68
C ARG A 345 11.67 4.58 -20.50
N PRO A 346 10.61 3.90 -20.07
CA PRO A 346 9.79 4.34 -18.92
C PRO A 346 10.60 4.61 -17.65
N ARG A 347 11.63 3.81 -17.36
CA ARG A 347 12.54 3.99 -16.22
C ARG A 347 13.37 5.27 -16.28
N SER A 348 13.57 5.84 -17.46
CA SER A 348 14.27 7.10 -17.68
C SER A 348 13.31 8.31 -17.70
N GLU A 349 12.16 8.15 -18.36
CA GLU A 349 11.15 9.21 -18.50
C GLU A 349 10.43 9.49 -17.16
N PHE A 350 10.05 8.46 -16.42
CA PHE A 350 9.25 8.61 -15.20
C PHE A 350 9.90 9.51 -14.14
N PRO A 351 11.16 9.29 -13.70
CA PRO A 351 11.80 10.16 -12.73
C PRO A 351 12.09 11.57 -13.30
N ALA A 352 12.37 11.68 -14.60
CA ALA A 352 12.56 12.98 -15.24
C ALA A 352 11.29 13.84 -15.19
N ARG A 353 10.13 13.25 -15.46
CA ARG A 353 8.84 13.93 -15.31
C ARG A 353 8.57 14.30 -13.85
N ARG A 354 8.82 13.41 -12.91
CA ARG A 354 8.66 13.68 -11.47
C ARG A 354 9.47 14.87 -11.00
N MET A 355 10.69 15.05 -11.49
CA MET A 355 11.53 16.20 -11.19
C MET A 355 10.88 17.54 -11.55
N LEU A 356 10.13 17.59 -12.66
CA LEU A 356 9.44 18.80 -13.13
C LEU A 356 8.18 19.09 -12.31
N GLU A 357 7.37 18.05 -12.04
CA GLU A 357 6.08 18.18 -11.34
C GLU A 357 6.24 18.74 -9.93
N ALA A 358 7.19 18.24 -9.19
CA ALA A 358 7.35 18.55 -7.78
C ALA A 358 7.97 19.95 -7.50
N GLY A 359 8.49 20.64 -8.51
CA GLY A 359 9.08 21.99 -8.39
C GLY A 359 8.16 23.13 -8.82
N ALA A 360 6.97 22.82 -9.35
CA ALA A 360 6.13 23.83 -10.03
C ALA A 360 5.62 24.96 -9.11
N ASP A 361 5.45 24.70 -7.83
CA ASP A 361 4.87 25.64 -6.86
C ASP A 361 5.91 26.29 -5.89
N ASP A 362 7.18 25.88 -5.95
CA ASP A 362 8.23 26.39 -5.04
C ASP A 362 9.18 27.38 -5.74
N SER A 363 9.09 28.64 -5.38
CA SER A 363 9.98 29.70 -5.90
C SER A 363 11.45 29.53 -5.54
N SER A 364 11.78 28.67 -4.58
CA SER A 364 13.15 28.31 -4.18
C SER A 364 13.71 27.14 -4.98
N ALA A 365 12.86 26.41 -5.71
CA ALA A 365 13.25 25.25 -6.49
C ALA A 365 14.25 25.61 -7.61
N PRO A 366 15.17 24.71 -7.97
CA PRO A 366 16.05 24.91 -9.10
C PRO A 366 15.25 24.96 -10.42
N THR A 367 15.72 25.74 -11.35
CA THR A 367 15.23 25.73 -12.73
C THR A 367 15.78 24.49 -13.41
N ILE A 368 14.89 23.60 -13.87
CA ILE A 368 15.26 22.34 -14.51
C ILE A 368 14.98 22.43 -16.01
N ALA A 369 16.04 22.34 -16.81
CA ALA A 369 15.93 22.13 -18.26
C ALA A 369 15.97 20.63 -18.54
N SER A 370 15.13 20.15 -19.46
CA SER A 370 15.04 18.74 -19.84
C SER A 370 15.37 18.56 -21.30
N LEU A 371 16.24 17.63 -21.62
CA LEU A 371 16.60 17.26 -22.98
C LEU A 371 16.53 15.74 -23.15
N GLU A 372 16.00 15.33 -24.29
CA GLU A 372 16.08 13.93 -24.72
C GLU A 372 17.52 13.55 -25.06
N ILE A 373 17.89 12.32 -24.74
CA ILE A 373 19.27 11.84 -24.88
C ILE A 373 19.81 11.97 -26.31
N ASP A 374 19.00 11.69 -27.32
CA ASP A 374 19.42 11.78 -28.72
C ASP A 374 19.63 13.23 -29.17
N GLU A 375 18.81 14.17 -28.68
CA GLU A 375 19.02 15.58 -28.91
C GLU A 375 20.30 16.07 -28.24
N TRP A 376 20.52 15.64 -26.99
CA TRP A 376 21.74 15.97 -26.25
C TRP A 376 22.99 15.45 -26.99
N ARG A 377 22.99 14.20 -27.44
CA ARG A 377 24.09 13.62 -28.23
C ARG A 377 24.37 14.41 -29.50
N ARG A 378 23.32 14.87 -30.20
CA ARG A 378 23.48 15.73 -31.39
C ARG A 378 24.14 17.08 -31.06
N GLN A 379 23.73 17.72 -29.96
CA GLN A 379 24.32 18.99 -29.52
C GLN A 379 25.80 18.80 -29.14
N VAL A 380 26.15 17.79 -28.40
CA VAL A 380 27.56 17.46 -28.05
C VAL A 380 28.39 17.21 -29.31
N ALA A 381 27.89 16.43 -30.26
CA ALA A 381 28.59 16.12 -31.51
C ALA A 381 28.79 17.33 -32.42
N SER A 382 27.85 18.27 -32.41
CA SER A 382 27.92 19.49 -33.20
C SER A 382 28.83 20.57 -32.60
N GLY A 383 29.33 20.37 -31.37
CA GLY A 383 30.12 21.33 -30.62
C GLY A 383 29.37 22.58 -30.17
N ILE A 384 28.03 22.56 -30.25
CA ILE A 384 27.19 23.64 -29.69
C ILE A 384 27.39 23.66 -28.19
N SER A 385 28.02 24.69 -27.66
CA SER A 385 28.24 24.83 -26.21
C SER A 385 26.88 25.12 -25.54
N ASN A 386 26.54 24.28 -24.55
CA ASN A 386 25.37 24.44 -23.71
C ASN A 386 25.83 24.52 -22.24
N THR A 387 26.52 25.62 -21.91
CA THR A 387 27.14 25.84 -20.61
C THR A 387 26.24 26.71 -19.74
N GLY A 388 26.44 26.63 -18.43
CA GLY A 388 25.73 27.46 -17.43
C GLY A 388 24.86 26.67 -16.49
N TYR A 389 25.01 25.35 -16.48
CA TYR A 389 24.34 24.48 -15.51
C TYR A 389 25.23 24.22 -14.29
N ASP A 390 24.64 24.25 -13.11
CA ASP A 390 25.32 23.91 -11.86
C ASP A 390 25.46 22.40 -11.71
N ALA A 391 24.44 21.66 -12.18
CA ALA A 391 24.39 20.21 -12.12
C ALA A 391 23.78 19.60 -13.38
N LEU A 392 24.22 18.37 -13.69
CA LEU A 392 23.69 17.50 -14.73
C LEU A 392 23.10 16.25 -14.09
N VAL A 393 21.83 15.95 -14.35
CA VAL A 393 21.17 14.70 -13.94
C VAL A 393 20.98 13.83 -15.16
N VAL A 394 21.39 12.57 -15.11
CA VAL A 394 21.24 11.63 -16.23
C VAL A 394 20.46 10.41 -15.77
N TRP A 395 19.27 10.23 -16.31
CA TRP A 395 18.38 9.12 -15.99
C TRP A 395 18.68 7.91 -16.86
N GLN A 396 19.78 7.24 -16.54
CA GLN A 396 20.21 5.99 -17.19
C GLN A 396 20.65 4.98 -16.13
N ASP A 397 20.20 3.73 -16.27
CA ASP A 397 20.56 2.62 -15.38
C ASP A 397 21.97 2.10 -15.67
N ASP A 398 22.34 2.07 -16.95
CA ASP A 398 23.66 1.61 -17.43
C ASP A 398 24.25 2.66 -18.38
N PRO A 399 24.84 3.75 -17.85
CA PRO A 399 25.40 4.80 -18.66
C PRO A 399 26.80 4.42 -19.17
N ALA A 400 27.11 4.86 -20.38
CA ALA A 400 28.49 4.84 -20.86
C ALA A 400 29.32 5.92 -20.14
N PHE A 401 30.06 5.54 -19.11
CA PHE A 401 30.79 6.50 -18.24
C PHE A 401 31.79 7.38 -19.00
N GLU A 402 32.38 6.89 -20.10
CA GLU A 402 33.24 7.69 -20.98
C GLU A 402 32.47 8.88 -21.63
N GLU A 403 31.20 8.69 -21.98
CA GLU A 403 30.36 9.76 -22.52
C GLU A 403 30.01 10.80 -21.45
N LEU A 404 29.82 10.37 -20.22
CA LEU A 404 29.40 11.24 -19.11
C LEU A 404 30.42 12.35 -18.79
N ALA A 405 31.71 12.05 -18.88
CA ALA A 405 32.76 13.05 -18.70
C ALA A 405 32.65 14.17 -19.75
N THR A 406 32.44 13.77 -21.00
CA THR A 406 32.22 14.71 -22.12
C THR A 406 30.93 15.51 -21.95
N TRP A 407 29.83 14.86 -21.53
CA TRP A 407 28.53 15.49 -21.31
C TRP A 407 28.58 16.53 -20.19
N LYS A 408 29.21 16.18 -19.05
CA LYS A 408 29.41 17.08 -17.93
C LYS A 408 30.20 18.33 -18.32
N LYS A 409 31.30 18.14 -19.07
CA LYS A 409 32.12 19.26 -19.58
C LYS A 409 31.34 20.15 -20.54
N HIS A 410 30.52 19.55 -21.43
CA HIS A 410 29.71 20.27 -22.42
C HIS A 410 28.60 21.08 -21.74
N ALA A 411 27.97 20.54 -20.69
CA ALA A 411 26.99 21.26 -19.86
C ALA A 411 27.64 22.35 -18.99
N GLY A 412 28.96 22.31 -18.77
CA GLY A 412 29.66 23.15 -17.81
C GLY A 412 29.28 22.85 -16.35
N ALA A 413 28.70 21.69 -16.10
CA ALA A 413 28.18 21.31 -14.79
C ALA A 413 29.29 20.99 -13.78
N GLY A 414 29.13 21.48 -12.56
CA GLY A 414 30.02 21.16 -11.44
C GLY A 414 29.81 19.74 -10.91
N THR A 415 28.59 19.25 -10.95
CA THR A 415 28.15 17.96 -10.39
C THR A 415 27.37 17.14 -11.42
N LEU A 416 27.57 15.83 -11.40
CA LEU A 416 26.81 14.84 -12.16
C LEU A 416 26.06 13.91 -11.21
N LEU A 417 24.79 13.72 -11.44
CA LEU A 417 23.91 12.87 -10.62
C LEU A 417 23.28 11.77 -11.45
N LEU A 418 23.31 10.55 -10.92
CA LEU A 418 22.77 9.33 -11.53
C LEU A 418 21.81 8.62 -10.56
N PRO A 419 20.89 7.77 -11.07
CA PRO A 419 20.09 6.86 -10.24
C PRO A 419 20.96 5.76 -9.61
N SER A 420 20.45 5.15 -8.54
CA SER A 420 21.16 4.10 -7.78
C SER A 420 21.53 2.87 -8.59
N GLU A 421 20.76 2.53 -9.61
CA GLU A 421 20.99 1.35 -10.46
C GLU A 421 22.33 1.48 -11.25
N ALA A 422 22.71 2.70 -11.60
CA ALA A 422 23.99 2.95 -12.27
C ALA A 422 25.23 2.54 -11.45
N LEU A 423 25.08 2.35 -10.13
CA LEU A 423 26.12 1.78 -9.26
C LEU A 423 26.42 0.30 -9.57
N ALA A 424 25.49 -0.40 -10.20
CA ALA A 424 25.66 -1.82 -10.57
C ALA A 424 26.29 -2.00 -11.94
N SER A 425 26.59 -0.91 -12.68
CA SER A 425 27.24 -1.01 -13.99
C SER A 425 28.67 -1.54 -13.89
N ASP A 426 29.03 -2.47 -14.75
CA ASP A 426 30.38 -3.00 -14.85
C ASP A 426 31.40 -1.93 -15.28
N ASP A 427 30.93 -0.89 -15.96
CA ASP A 427 31.75 0.21 -16.47
C ASP A 427 32.01 1.32 -15.44
N ILE A 428 31.50 1.20 -14.21
CA ILE A 428 31.66 2.22 -13.16
C ILE A 428 33.14 2.53 -12.84
N ALA A 429 34.02 1.54 -13.03
CA ALA A 429 35.46 1.71 -12.88
C ALA A 429 36.08 2.70 -13.89
N GLN A 430 35.36 3.01 -15.00
CA GLN A 430 35.80 3.99 -16.01
C GLN A 430 35.44 5.43 -15.64
N ALA A 431 34.87 5.64 -14.46
CA ALA A 431 34.44 6.95 -13.97
C ALA A 431 35.57 7.78 -13.33
N ASP A 432 36.84 7.35 -13.36
CA ASP A 432 37.97 7.97 -12.67
C ASP A 432 38.08 9.49 -12.92
N ASP A 433 37.89 9.94 -14.16
CA ASP A 433 37.98 11.35 -14.55
C ASP A 433 36.88 12.24 -13.95
N ILE A 434 35.76 11.66 -13.55
CA ILE A 434 34.58 12.38 -13.00
C ILE A 434 34.26 12.01 -11.55
N GLN A 435 34.98 11.06 -10.96
CA GLN A 435 34.67 10.49 -9.64
C GLN A 435 34.45 11.54 -8.55
N GLY A 436 35.27 12.58 -8.48
CA GLY A 436 35.15 13.66 -7.49
C GLY A 436 33.89 14.53 -7.60
N SER A 437 33.13 14.37 -8.70
CA SER A 437 31.90 15.13 -8.98
C SER A 437 30.71 14.25 -9.35
N LEU A 438 30.89 12.93 -9.27
CA LEU A 438 29.86 11.93 -9.57
C LEU A 438 29.14 11.53 -8.29
N LEU A 439 27.85 11.72 -8.28
CA LEU A 439 26.95 11.40 -7.17
C LEU A 439 25.82 10.49 -7.62
N PHE A 440 25.30 9.71 -6.68
CA PHE A 440 24.18 8.80 -6.93
C PHE A 440 23.09 9.04 -5.87
N SER A 441 21.83 8.97 -6.28
CA SER A 441 20.75 8.75 -5.36
C SER A 441 20.84 7.31 -4.80
N TYR A 442 20.58 7.14 -3.50
CA TYR A 442 20.73 5.85 -2.85
C TYR A 442 19.62 5.62 -1.82
N PRO A 443 18.50 5.00 -2.23
CA PRO A 443 17.33 4.77 -1.36
C PRO A 443 17.50 3.53 -0.45
N GLN A 444 18.70 2.98 -0.33
CA GLN A 444 19.01 1.79 0.46
C GLN A 444 19.80 2.17 1.73
N ALA A 445 19.88 1.24 2.67
CA ALA A 445 20.71 1.39 3.86
C ALA A 445 22.20 1.28 3.51
N LEU A 446 23.02 2.16 4.08
CA LEU A 446 24.46 2.09 3.92
C LEU A 446 25.02 0.85 4.64
N GLU A 447 26.22 0.39 4.23
CA GLU A 447 26.83 -0.81 4.84
C GLU A 447 27.02 -0.71 6.34
N GLN A 448 27.35 0.47 6.83
CA GLN A 448 27.53 0.75 8.26
C GLN A 448 26.22 0.64 9.06
N ASP A 449 25.08 0.77 8.40
CA ASP A 449 23.73 0.70 8.97
C ASP A 449 23.08 -0.67 8.78
N GLN A 450 23.89 -1.69 8.38
CA GLN A 450 23.38 -3.04 8.17
C GLN A 450 23.03 -3.70 9.48
N TYR A 451 21.77 -4.09 9.59
CA TYR A 451 21.20 -4.66 10.81
C TYR A 451 21.47 -6.16 10.94
N PRO A 452 21.47 -6.69 12.19
CA PRO A 452 21.62 -8.13 12.43
C PRO A 452 20.64 -9.02 11.67
N GLU A 453 19.53 -8.50 11.25
CA GLU A 453 18.47 -9.18 10.50
C GLU A 453 18.93 -9.63 9.12
N ARG A 454 19.82 -8.87 8.46
CA ARG A 454 20.45 -9.30 7.20
C ARG A 454 21.28 -10.57 7.40
N PHE A 455 21.98 -10.66 8.53
CA PHE A 455 22.70 -11.87 8.90
C PHE A 455 21.74 -13.05 9.15
N ARG A 456 20.61 -12.82 9.82
CA ARG A 456 19.59 -13.86 10.06
C ARG A 456 19.00 -14.37 8.76
N ALA A 457 18.63 -13.47 7.84
CA ALA A 457 18.12 -13.84 6.53
C ALA A 457 19.15 -14.68 5.74
N ARG A 458 20.41 -14.26 5.74
CA ARG A 458 21.52 -14.98 5.10
C ARG A 458 21.74 -16.37 5.71
N ALA A 459 21.75 -16.48 7.04
CA ALA A 459 21.87 -17.76 7.74
C ALA A 459 20.68 -18.69 7.41
N TRP A 460 19.47 -18.13 7.33
CA TRP A 460 18.27 -18.86 6.95
C TRP A 460 18.38 -19.43 5.51
N MET A 461 18.86 -18.64 4.56
CA MET A 461 19.09 -19.05 3.17
C MET A 461 20.17 -20.13 3.07
N ASN A 462 21.32 -19.94 3.75
CA ASN A 462 22.41 -20.89 3.79
C ASN A 462 21.96 -22.29 4.25
N THR A 463 21.15 -22.35 5.32
CA THR A 463 20.66 -23.64 5.85
C THR A 463 19.71 -24.36 4.90
N ARG A 464 19.27 -23.72 3.82
CA ARG A 464 18.40 -24.27 2.76
C ARG A 464 19.10 -24.47 1.44
N GLY A 465 20.40 -24.19 1.39
CA GLY A 465 21.20 -24.35 0.18
C GLY A 465 20.80 -23.42 -0.97
N LEU A 466 20.18 -22.26 -0.63
CA LEU A 466 19.84 -21.27 -1.64
C LEU A 466 21.11 -20.58 -2.13
N ASP A 467 21.26 -20.49 -3.44
CA ASP A 467 22.33 -19.75 -4.07
C ASP A 467 22.17 -18.24 -3.86
N TYR A 468 23.26 -17.49 -3.95
CA TYR A 468 23.30 -16.04 -3.73
C TYR A 468 23.45 -15.24 -5.04
N SER A 469 22.96 -15.76 -6.14
CA SER A 469 23.07 -15.12 -7.46
C SER A 469 22.40 -13.74 -7.51
N ALA A 470 21.28 -13.56 -6.83
CA ALA A 470 20.53 -12.30 -6.79
C ALA A 470 20.12 -11.94 -5.35
N GLN A 471 21.09 -11.63 -4.49
CA GLN A 471 20.88 -11.40 -3.05
C GLN A 471 19.81 -10.36 -2.73
N ALA A 472 19.76 -9.24 -3.46
CA ALA A 472 18.79 -8.18 -3.22
C ALA A 472 17.35 -8.67 -3.43
N VAL A 473 17.12 -9.49 -4.46
CA VAL A 473 15.82 -10.12 -4.73
C VAL A 473 15.46 -11.10 -3.61
N GLN A 474 16.41 -11.94 -3.22
CA GLN A 474 16.19 -12.94 -2.15
C GLN A 474 15.84 -12.30 -0.81
N TYR A 475 16.56 -11.25 -0.40
CA TYR A 475 16.28 -10.55 0.86
C TYR A 475 14.91 -9.87 0.84
N ARG A 476 14.55 -9.20 -0.28
CA ARG A 476 13.23 -8.56 -0.44
C ARG A 476 12.12 -9.60 -0.38
N THR A 477 12.27 -10.71 -1.09
CA THR A 477 11.31 -11.83 -1.09
C THR A 477 11.17 -12.48 0.28
N TYR A 478 12.28 -12.76 0.95
CA TYR A 478 12.26 -13.31 2.31
C TYR A 478 11.54 -12.39 3.28
N TYR A 479 11.81 -11.09 3.22
CA TYR A 479 11.18 -10.11 4.07
C TYR A 479 9.67 -9.95 3.77
N ALA A 480 9.28 -9.97 2.50
CA ALA A 480 7.87 -9.93 2.10
C ALA A 480 7.10 -11.10 2.72
N MET A 481 7.66 -12.32 2.64
CA MET A 481 7.06 -13.50 3.27
C MET A 481 7.05 -13.43 4.80
N LEU A 482 8.10 -12.88 5.40
CA LEU A 482 8.19 -12.70 6.85
C LEU A 482 7.09 -11.76 7.34
N MET A 483 6.93 -10.61 6.69
CA MET A 483 5.91 -9.61 7.05
C MET A 483 4.50 -10.13 6.80
N PHE A 484 4.28 -10.82 5.69
CA PHE A 484 3.00 -11.49 5.44
C PHE A 484 2.67 -12.48 6.57
N ARG A 485 3.61 -13.38 6.91
CA ARG A 485 3.42 -14.37 7.97
C ARG A 485 3.09 -13.72 9.31
N ASP A 486 3.88 -12.74 9.71
CA ASP A 486 3.73 -12.08 11.00
C ASP A 486 2.41 -11.31 11.08
N SER A 487 1.99 -10.66 10.00
CA SER A 487 0.69 -10.01 9.92
C SER A 487 -0.46 -11.01 9.90
N PHE A 488 -0.32 -12.11 9.13
CA PHE A 488 -1.37 -13.11 8.99
C PHE A 488 -1.70 -13.82 10.31
N VAL A 489 -0.70 -14.12 11.12
CA VAL A 489 -0.90 -14.73 12.45
C VAL A 489 -1.75 -13.83 13.37
N HIS A 490 -1.66 -12.50 13.22
CA HIS A 490 -2.44 -11.56 14.02
C HIS A 490 -3.88 -11.39 13.55
N LEU A 491 -4.24 -11.89 12.38
CA LEU A 491 -5.64 -11.89 11.91
C LEU A 491 -6.52 -12.84 12.74
N LEU A 492 -5.93 -13.87 13.33
CA LEU A 492 -6.62 -14.97 14.01
C LEU A 492 -7.61 -15.66 13.04
N ASP A 493 -8.91 -15.42 13.14
CA ASP A 493 -9.97 -15.91 12.25
C ASP A 493 -10.62 -14.78 11.41
N HIS A 494 -10.08 -13.58 11.48
CA HIS A 494 -10.57 -12.43 10.72
C HIS A 494 -9.81 -12.29 9.40
N TYR A 495 -9.93 -13.29 8.52
CA TYR A 495 -9.24 -13.33 7.23
C TYR A 495 -9.91 -12.39 6.22
N TYR A 496 -9.75 -11.08 6.48
CA TYR A 496 -10.20 -10.00 5.60
C TYR A 496 -8.97 -9.27 5.05
N ARG A 497 -8.99 -9.00 3.75
CA ARG A 497 -7.86 -8.37 3.05
C ARG A 497 -7.60 -6.95 3.54
N ASP A 498 -8.66 -6.16 3.77
CA ASP A 498 -8.51 -4.83 4.38
C ASP A 498 -7.83 -4.93 5.75
N TYR A 499 -8.23 -5.91 6.57
CA TYR A 499 -7.65 -6.08 7.90
C TYR A 499 -6.21 -6.57 7.86
N LEU A 500 -5.82 -7.37 6.84
CA LEU A 500 -4.41 -7.74 6.62
C LEU A 500 -3.54 -6.49 6.42
N LEU A 501 -3.99 -5.55 5.58
CA LEU A 501 -3.23 -4.32 5.33
C LEU A 501 -3.11 -3.47 6.59
N GLU A 502 -4.17 -3.34 7.38
CA GLU A 502 -4.15 -2.60 8.65
C GLU A 502 -3.20 -3.22 9.68
N VAL A 503 -3.18 -4.55 9.77
CA VAL A 503 -2.23 -5.26 10.63
C VAL A 503 -0.81 -5.11 10.12
N LEU A 504 -0.59 -5.18 8.80
CA LEU A 504 0.72 -5.00 8.17
C LEU A 504 1.29 -3.61 8.46
N GLU A 505 0.46 -2.55 8.34
CA GLU A 505 0.84 -1.17 8.68
C GLU A 505 1.39 -1.08 10.12
N HIS A 506 0.74 -1.74 11.06
CA HIS A 506 1.16 -1.73 12.46
C HIS A 506 2.40 -2.63 12.71
N GLN A 507 2.47 -3.80 12.06
CA GLN A 507 3.55 -4.76 12.25
C GLN A 507 4.91 -4.23 11.75
N ILE A 508 4.92 -3.46 10.67
CA ILE A 508 6.15 -2.89 10.11
C ILE A 508 6.88 -2.00 11.13
N GLN A 509 6.15 -1.21 11.93
CA GLN A 509 6.75 -0.36 12.97
C GLN A 509 7.45 -1.15 14.09
N GLY A 510 6.93 -2.32 14.42
CA GLY A 510 7.47 -3.19 15.48
C GLY A 510 8.41 -4.29 15.00
N SER A 511 8.57 -4.46 13.70
CA SER A 511 9.34 -5.55 13.12
C SER A 511 10.80 -5.14 12.89
N PRO A 512 11.73 -6.09 13.00
CA PRO A 512 13.12 -5.84 12.67
C PRO A 512 13.27 -5.37 11.21
N ASN A 513 13.98 -4.27 11.00
CA ASN A 513 14.30 -3.78 9.65
C ASN A 513 15.17 -4.83 8.91
N PRO A 514 14.87 -5.18 7.65
CA PRO A 514 15.64 -6.19 6.90
C PRO A 514 17.10 -5.78 6.64
N GLY A 515 17.49 -4.54 6.99
CA GLY A 515 18.83 -4.00 6.73
C GLY A 515 19.05 -3.60 5.28
N LEU A 516 17.98 -3.53 4.47
CA LEU A 516 18.03 -3.09 3.08
C LEU A 516 17.66 -1.62 2.91
N TYR A 517 16.91 -1.07 3.84
CA TYR A 517 16.38 0.29 3.77
C TYR A 517 16.68 1.07 5.05
N PRO A 518 16.82 2.40 4.99
CA PRO A 518 17.21 3.19 6.18
C PRO A 518 16.24 3.06 7.34
N ASP A 519 14.97 3.28 7.08
CA ASP A 519 13.88 3.13 8.04
C ASP A 519 12.68 2.50 7.33
N MET A 520 11.90 1.72 8.06
CA MET A 520 10.67 1.15 7.55
C MET A 520 9.55 1.39 8.55
N GLU A 521 8.58 2.19 8.13
CA GLU A 521 7.40 2.51 8.92
C GLU A 521 6.21 2.83 8.01
N LEU A 522 5.01 2.50 8.46
CA LEU A 522 3.77 2.87 7.81
C LEU A 522 2.82 3.51 8.83
N ALA A 523 2.32 4.68 8.50
CA ALA A 523 1.13 5.20 9.14
C ALA A 523 -0.14 4.67 8.45
N PRO A 524 -1.30 4.78 9.09
CA PRO A 524 -2.57 4.38 8.50
C PRO A 524 -2.78 4.91 7.07
N GLY A 525 -3.03 4.00 6.13
CA GLY A 525 -3.24 4.33 4.72
C GLY A 525 -1.98 4.59 3.90
N GLN A 526 -0.80 4.63 4.51
CA GLN A 526 0.46 4.72 3.76
C GLN A 526 0.83 3.40 3.10
N ARG A 527 1.54 3.47 1.97
CA ARG A 527 1.91 2.28 1.17
C ARG A 527 3.39 2.16 0.87
N PHE A 528 4.19 3.19 1.15
CA PHE A 528 5.64 3.15 1.05
C PHE A 528 6.26 3.04 2.44
N ALA A 529 6.91 1.92 2.71
CA ALA A 529 7.45 1.64 4.05
C ALA A 529 8.71 2.47 4.34
N SER A 530 9.65 2.58 3.39
CA SER A 530 10.82 3.44 3.51
C SER A 530 10.61 4.72 2.69
N LYS A 531 10.89 5.87 3.31
CA LYS A 531 10.63 7.22 2.75
C LYS A 531 11.88 8.07 2.71
N SER A 532 13.05 7.49 2.96
CA SER A 532 14.31 8.21 3.07
C SER A 532 15.43 7.52 2.30
N GLY A 533 16.48 8.26 2.07
CA GLY A 533 17.68 7.76 1.40
C GLY A 533 18.87 8.71 1.57
N TYR A 534 19.85 8.52 0.73
CA TYR A 534 21.10 9.25 0.74
C TYR A 534 21.46 9.73 -0.65
N ILE A 535 22.35 10.72 -0.70
CA ILE A 535 23.19 10.96 -1.87
C ILE A 535 24.58 10.44 -1.51
N VAL A 536 25.14 9.63 -2.40
CA VAL A 536 26.44 8.98 -2.16
C VAL A 536 27.43 9.26 -3.29
N ALA A 537 28.70 9.17 -2.97
CA ALA A 537 29.82 9.19 -3.92
C ALA A 537 30.62 7.89 -3.79
N LEU A 538 31.39 7.56 -4.82
CA LEU A 538 32.38 6.50 -4.75
C LEU A 538 33.57 6.97 -3.89
N ASP A 539 34.10 6.10 -3.04
CA ASP A 539 35.30 6.41 -2.26
C ASP A 539 36.55 6.41 -3.15
N ALA A 540 37.33 7.48 -3.07
CA ALA A 540 38.51 7.68 -3.90
C ALA A 540 39.69 6.70 -3.59
N GLU A 541 39.63 5.95 -2.49
CA GLU A 541 40.72 5.05 -2.07
C GLU A 541 40.62 3.63 -2.64
N GLY A 542 39.79 3.42 -3.67
CA GLY A 542 39.66 2.12 -4.35
C GLY A 542 38.98 1.02 -3.53
N SER A 543 38.38 1.37 -2.39
CA SER A 543 37.41 0.53 -1.73
C SER A 543 36.06 0.75 -2.43
N ASN A 544 35.35 -0.33 -2.77
CA ASN A 544 33.98 -0.25 -3.31
C ASN A 544 32.97 0.31 -2.27
N LEU A 545 33.45 1.12 -1.33
CA LEU A 545 32.65 1.71 -0.26
C LEU A 545 31.98 2.98 -0.76
N LEU A 546 30.69 3.09 -0.51
CA LEU A 546 29.93 4.30 -0.79
C LEU A 546 30.14 5.31 0.35
N LYS A 547 30.52 6.53 -0.02
CA LYS A 547 30.64 7.64 0.91
C LYS A 547 29.39 8.51 0.87
N GLN A 548 28.73 8.66 2.00
CA GLN A 548 27.59 9.56 2.13
C GLN A 548 28.01 11.02 1.91
N VAL A 549 27.24 11.73 1.08
CA VAL A 549 27.39 13.17 0.82
C VAL A 549 26.22 13.91 1.45
N GLY A 550 26.50 14.65 2.52
CA GLY A 550 25.47 15.31 3.32
C GLY A 550 24.81 14.38 4.34
N GLY A 551 23.62 14.74 4.81
CA GLY A 551 22.82 13.95 5.74
C GLY A 551 21.87 12.99 5.03
N ARG A 552 21.20 12.10 5.82
CA ARG A 552 20.04 11.35 5.32
C ARG A 552 18.95 12.33 4.89
N VAL A 553 18.34 12.07 3.76
CA VAL A 553 17.25 12.86 3.19
C VAL A 553 15.93 12.16 3.44
N VAL A 554 14.94 12.91 3.90
CA VAL A 554 13.53 12.53 3.98
C VAL A 554 12.78 13.58 3.17
N PRO A 555 12.45 13.32 1.89
CA PRO A 555 11.81 14.28 1.01
C PRO A 555 10.40 14.69 1.42
#